data_461feccbb09dd1508390760222a1db93
#
_entry.id   461feccbb09dd1508390760222a1db93
#
_cell.length_a   1.000
_cell.length_b   1.000
_cell.length_c   1.000
_cell.angle_alpha   90.00
_cell.angle_beta   90.00
_cell.angle_gamma   90.00
#
_symmetry.space_group_name_H-M   'P 1'
#
loop_
_entity.id
_entity.type
_entity.pdbx_description
1 polymer ?
#
loop_
_entity_poly.entity_id
_entity_poly.type
_entity_poly.pdbx_seq_one_letter_code
_entity_poly.pdbx_strand_id
1 'polypeptide(L)'
;MRKTILIVAACVLSMLASAQILEVVSVQELPGASYEDARVAGISPNGDYILMTNGANQGLKRYDIASGVMTKLTDAEGAGFNVQFSRDGKEIVFRERFTGADKLRYNNIVNANLSANTKQVVAKAQVNNDMLVAPGSKVVLTNSECEMYITKNGKKIQIAPQGNEVNYIWASLSPNQKKILYYVSEMGCYVCDVDGRNSQFVGWDCRAPQWYNNEIIIAMNDQDDGHFFTSSTIMAYTLDGKCQVLTSPDMIAMYPFATEGKVVFSTLQGKTYLLNVK
;
A
#
# COMPACT_ATOMS: atom_id res chain seq x y z
N MET A 1 -22.10 67.25 14.63
CA MET A 1 -20.89 66.49 14.24
C MET A 1 -21.04 65.08 14.74
N ARG A 2 -21.40 64.13 13.91
CA ARG A 2 -21.51 62.69 14.24
C ARG A 2 -20.15 62.00 13.92
N LYS A 3 -19.49 61.49 14.96
CA LYS A 3 -18.27 60.69 14.78
C LYS A 3 -18.64 59.27 14.43
N THR A 4 -18.32 58.86 13.19
CA THR A 4 -18.44 57.48 12.73
C THR A 4 -17.23 56.72 13.22
N ILE A 5 -17.44 55.72 14.09
CA ILE A 5 -16.40 54.79 14.53
C ILE A 5 -16.36 53.66 13.52
N LEU A 6 -15.27 53.56 12.77
CA LEU A 6 -14.98 52.43 11.88
C LEU A 6 -14.41 51.28 12.73
N ILE A 7 -15.18 50.19 12.89
CA ILE A 7 -14.67 48.95 13.52
C ILE A 7 -14.07 48.12 12.39
N VAL A 8 -12.74 48.07 12.32
CA VAL A 8 -12.01 47.15 11.44
C VAL A 8 -11.99 45.79 12.17
N ALA A 9 -12.85 44.89 11.72
CA ALA A 9 -12.78 43.47 12.12
C ALA A 9 -11.60 42.81 11.41
N ALA A 10 -10.49 42.64 12.12
CA ALA A 10 -9.39 41.82 11.69
C ALA A 10 -9.81 40.34 11.78
N CYS A 11 -10.22 39.73 10.68
CA CYS A 11 -10.30 38.28 10.57
C CYS A 11 -8.88 37.69 10.64
N VAL A 12 -8.49 37.24 11.82
CA VAL A 12 -7.32 36.38 11.97
C VAL A 12 -7.71 35.01 11.41
N LEU A 13 -7.38 34.78 10.13
CA LEU A 13 -7.33 33.42 9.60
C LEU A 13 -6.18 32.70 10.37
N SER A 14 -6.54 31.91 11.35
CA SER A 14 -5.64 30.90 11.89
C SER A 14 -5.42 29.84 10.80
N MET A 15 -4.41 30.04 9.95
CA MET A 15 -3.82 28.94 9.19
C MET A 15 -3.26 27.97 10.25
N LEU A 16 -3.99 26.89 10.50
CA LEU A 16 -3.42 25.73 11.16
C LEU A 16 -2.27 25.27 10.26
N ALA A 17 -1.05 25.63 10.60
CA ALA A 17 0.13 25.09 9.97
C ALA A 17 0.11 23.60 10.27
N SER A 18 -0.38 22.81 9.33
CA SER A 18 -0.21 21.35 9.35
C SER A 18 1.28 21.09 9.47
N ALA A 19 1.71 20.41 10.51
CA ALA A 19 3.12 20.08 10.67
C ALA A 19 3.56 19.29 9.42
N GLN A 20 4.57 19.76 8.74
CA GLN A 20 5.14 19.06 7.58
C GLN A 20 5.72 17.74 8.06
N ILE A 21 5.17 16.62 7.55
CA ILE A 21 5.60 15.25 7.87
C ILE A 21 6.66 14.81 6.86
N LEU A 22 6.42 15.10 5.58
CA LEU A 22 7.32 14.82 4.46
C LEU A 22 7.40 16.05 3.54
N GLU A 23 8.59 16.36 3.06
CA GLU A 23 8.80 17.35 2.01
C GLU A 23 8.65 16.66 0.64
N VAL A 24 7.67 17.09 -0.17
CA VAL A 24 7.55 16.64 -1.57
C VAL A 24 8.59 17.39 -2.41
N VAL A 25 9.66 16.69 -2.79
CA VAL A 25 10.77 17.26 -3.57
C VAL A 25 10.40 17.34 -5.05
N SER A 26 9.74 16.32 -5.58
CA SER A 26 9.26 16.28 -6.97
C SER A 26 8.10 15.32 -7.15
N VAL A 27 7.26 15.61 -8.16
CA VAL A 27 6.20 14.76 -8.68
C VAL A 27 6.49 14.50 -10.15
N GLN A 28 6.65 13.25 -10.53
CA GLN A 28 7.03 12.86 -11.88
C GLN A 28 6.09 11.79 -12.42
N GLU A 29 5.51 12.01 -13.60
CA GLU A 29 4.85 10.95 -14.35
C GLU A 29 5.93 9.98 -14.88
N LEU A 30 5.64 8.67 -14.81
CA LEU A 30 6.47 7.61 -15.38
C LEU A 30 5.82 7.09 -16.68
N PRO A 31 6.10 7.70 -17.86
CA PRO A 31 5.40 7.36 -19.11
C PRO A 31 5.56 5.89 -19.49
N GLY A 32 6.73 5.29 -19.23
CA GLY A 32 6.98 3.86 -19.48
C GLY A 32 6.20 2.91 -18.57
N ALA A 33 5.64 3.42 -17.46
CA ALA A 33 4.79 2.68 -16.54
C ALA A 33 3.31 3.10 -16.62
N SER A 34 2.97 4.04 -17.52
CA SER A 34 1.62 4.57 -17.72
C SER A 34 1.00 3.92 -18.95
N TYR A 35 -0.10 3.18 -18.80
CA TYR A 35 -0.87 2.55 -19.87
C TYR A 35 -2.31 2.35 -19.40
N GLU A 36 -3.22 2.04 -20.31
CA GLU A 36 -4.63 1.81 -19.99
C GLU A 36 -4.76 0.73 -18.89
N ASP A 37 -5.55 1.04 -17.86
CA ASP A 37 -5.76 0.18 -16.69
C ASP A 37 -4.47 -0.20 -15.92
N ALA A 38 -3.38 0.54 -16.08
CA ALA A 38 -2.14 0.31 -15.33
C ALA A 38 -2.34 0.53 -13.84
N ARG A 39 -1.81 -0.36 -13.03
CA ARG A 39 -1.77 -0.24 -11.57
C ARG A 39 -0.42 -0.63 -11.01
N VAL A 40 -0.02 0.08 -9.98
CA VAL A 40 1.15 -0.32 -9.19
C VAL A 40 0.77 -1.53 -8.34
N ALA A 41 1.61 -2.55 -8.35
CA ALA A 41 1.50 -3.76 -7.51
C ALA A 41 2.52 -3.76 -6.36
N GLY A 42 3.47 -2.82 -6.36
CA GLY A 42 4.45 -2.65 -5.30
C GLY A 42 5.64 -1.80 -5.73
N ILE A 43 6.41 -1.34 -4.76
CA ILE A 43 7.72 -0.72 -4.95
C ILE A 43 8.78 -1.54 -4.22
N SER A 44 9.97 -1.70 -4.81
CA SER A 44 11.06 -2.43 -4.17
C SER A 44 11.51 -1.71 -2.88
N PRO A 45 11.96 -2.43 -1.85
CA PRO A 45 12.36 -1.83 -0.58
C PRO A 45 13.47 -0.77 -0.68
N ASN A 46 14.34 -0.88 -1.71
CA ASN A 46 15.39 0.08 -2.02
C ASN A 46 14.97 1.18 -3.02
N GLY A 47 13.74 1.12 -3.54
CA GLY A 47 13.21 2.12 -4.46
C GLY A 47 13.80 2.10 -5.86
N ASP A 48 14.41 1.00 -6.32
CA ASP A 48 15.04 0.90 -7.63
C ASP A 48 14.04 0.58 -8.75
N TYR A 49 12.99 -0.16 -8.43
CA TYR A 49 11.96 -0.56 -9.39
C TYR A 49 10.57 -0.62 -8.78
N ILE A 50 9.58 -0.55 -9.63
CA ILE A 50 8.17 -0.81 -9.29
C ILE A 50 7.66 -2.06 -10.01
N LEU A 51 6.70 -2.72 -9.41
CA LEU A 51 5.93 -3.78 -10.03
C LEU A 51 4.61 -3.20 -10.53
N MET A 52 4.27 -3.54 -11.76
CA MET A 52 3.08 -3.07 -12.46
C MET A 52 2.18 -4.24 -12.81
N THR A 53 0.88 -4.02 -12.71
CA THR A 53 -0.19 -4.97 -13.08
C THR A 53 -1.32 -4.20 -13.77
N ASN A 54 -2.47 -4.83 -14.00
CA ASN A 54 -3.69 -4.16 -14.43
C ASN A 54 -4.76 -4.15 -13.31
N GLY A 55 -5.89 -3.52 -13.54
CA GLY A 55 -6.98 -3.41 -12.57
C GLY A 55 -7.55 -4.74 -12.09
N ALA A 56 -7.42 -5.80 -12.87
CA ALA A 56 -7.80 -7.16 -12.50
C ALA A 56 -6.68 -7.94 -11.78
N ASN A 57 -5.54 -7.31 -11.49
CA ASN A 57 -4.30 -7.92 -10.97
C ASN A 57 -3.75 -9.03 -11.89
N GLN A 58 -4.03 -8.95 -13.19
CA GLN A 58 -3.54 -9.90 -14.19
C GLN A 58 -2.20 -9.44 -14.72
N GLY A 59 -1.26 -10.36 -14.80
CA GLY A 59 0.11 -10.11 -15.20
C GLY A 59 0.93 -9.39 -14.14
N LEU A 60 2.23 -9.49 -14.27
CA LEU A 60 3.20 -8.77 -13.46
C LEU A 60 4.37 -8.34 -14.34
N LYS A 61 4.70 -7.05 -14.26
CA LYS A 61 5.82 -6.44 -14.99
C LYS A 61 6.70 -5.70 -13.98
N ARG A 62 8.01 -5.69 -14.22
CA ARG A 62 8.97 -4.87 -13.49
C ARG A 62 9.30 -3.63 -14.33
N TYR A 63 9.16 -2.45 -13.76
CA TYR A 63 9.62 -1.20 -14.34
C TYR A 63 10.82 -0.68 -13.54
N ASP A 64 11.96 -0.58 -14.16
CA ASP A 64 13.18 -0.02 -13.57
C ASP A 64 13.11 1.51 -13.63
N ILE A 65 13.18 2.15 -12.46
CA ILE A 65 12.96 3.60 -12.33
C ILE A 65 14.08 4.40 -13.00
N ALA A 66 15.31 3.95 -12.91
CA ALA A 66 16.47 4.70 -13.43
C ALA A 66 16.55 4.63 -14.96
N SER A 67 16.32 3.46 -15.55
CA SER A 67 16.41 3.27 -17.01
C SER A 67 15.10 3.48 -17.75
N GLY A 68 13.95 3.45 -17.04
CA GLY A 68 12.62 3.49 -17.66
C GLY A 68 12.24 2.21 -18.42
N VAL A 69 12.97 1.11 -18.21
CA VAL A 69 12.74 -0.15 -18.92
C VAL A 69 11.68 -1.00 -18.23
N MET A 70 10.69 -1.45 -19.01
CA MET A 70 9.66 -2.37 -18.56
C MET A 70 10.01 -3.80 -18.98
N THR A 71 10.04 -4.74 -18.03
CA THR A 71 10.28 -6.16 -18.27
C THR A 71 9.09 -7.00 -17.78
N LYS A 72 8.55 -7.83 -18.66
CA LYS A 72 7.47 -8.75 -18.29
C LYS A 72 8.00 -9.90 -17.44
N LEU A 73 7.33 -10.16 -16.32
CA LEU A 73 7.61 -11.29 -15.43
C LEU A 73 6.65 -12.47 -15.69
N THR A 74 5.35 -12.22 -15.78
CA THR A 74 4.32 -13.23 -16.07
C THR A 74 3.05 -12.57 -16.61
N ASP A 75 2.21 -13.33 -17.30
CA ASP A 75 0.85 -12.93 -17.72
C ASP A 75 -0.24 -13.57 -16.85
N ALA A 76 0.13 -14.30 -15.80
CA ALA A 76 -0.81 -15.07 -15.00
C ALA A 76 -1.84 -14.22 -14.27
N GLU A 77 -3.06 -14.73 -14.11
CA GLU A 77 -4.12 -14.13 -13.32
C GLU A 77 -3.70 -14.05 -11.84
N GLY A 78 -4.03 -12.95 -11.19
CA GLY A 78 -3.77 -12.72 -9.77
C GLY A 78 -2.32 -12.42 -9.41
N ALA A 79 -1.40 -12.37 -10.38
CA ALA A 79 0.02 -12.18 -10.13
C ALA A 79 0.36 -10.82 -9.51
N GLY A 80 -0.43 -9.78 -9.81
CA GLY A 80 -0.26 -8.44 -9.25
C GLY A 80 -0.84 -8.24 -7.84
N PHE A 81 -1.53 -9.24 -7.29
CA PHE A 81 -2.19 -9.06 -6.00
C PHE A 81 -1.29 -9.44 -4.83
N ASN A 82 -1.01 -8.48 -3.95
CA ASN A 82 -0.29 -8.65 -2.69
C ASN A 82 1.10 -9.29 -2.84
N VAL A 83 1.87 -8.81 -3.82
CA VAL A 83 3.24 -9.27 -4.06
C VAL A 83 4.12 -8.95 -2.85
N GLN A 84 4.95 -9.90 -2.45
CA GLN A 84 5.87 -9.74 -1.34
C GLN A 84 7.30 -9.65 -1.83
N PHE A 85 8.10 -8.79 -1.19
CA PHE A 85 9.50 -8.56 -1.52
C PHE A 85 10.42 -9.16 -0.46
N SER A 86 11.56 -9.69 -0.86
CA SER A 86 12.68 -9.89 0.05
C SER A 86 13.18 -8.54 0.57
N ARG A 87 13.81 -8.53 1.74
CA ARG A 87 14.31 -7.31 2.38
C ARG A 87 15.29 -6.51 1.50
N ASP A 88 16.06 -7.19 0.66
CA ASP A 88 17.05 -6.58 -0.25
C ASP A 88 16.45 -6.27 -1.64
N GLY A 89 15.16 -6.55 -1.86
CA GLY A 89 14.46 -6.31 -3.11
C GLY A 89 14.89 -7.20 -4.29
N LYS A 90 15.73 -8.23 -4.07
CA LYS A 90 16.20 -9.11 -5.15
C LYS A 90 15.24 -10.24 -5.48
N GLU A 91 14.38 -10.60 -4.54
CA GLU A 91 13.39 -11.64 -4.72
C GLU A 91 11.99 -11.10 -4.48
N ILE A 92 11.04 -11.68 -5.21
CA ILE A 92 9.60 -11.42 -5.01
C ILE A 92 8.87 -12.76 -4.92
N VAL A 93 7.80 -12.77 -4.13
CA VAL A 93 6.84 -13.87 -4.10
C VAL A 93 5.50 -13.36 -4.59
N PHE A 94 4.93 -14.05 -5.55
CA PHE A 94 3.63 -13.76 -6.13
C PHE A 94 2.87 -15.06 -6.42
N ARG A 95 1.60 -14.93 -6.76
CA ARG A 95 0.76 -16.07 -7.13
C ARG A 95 0.54 -16.11 -8.64
N GLU A 96 0.35 -17.33 -9.16
CA GLU A 96 -0.16 -17.55 -10.50
C GLU A 96 -1.45 -18.36 -10.36
N ARG A 97 -2.58 -17.72 -10.62
CA ARG A 97 -3.90 -18.34 -10.52
C ARG A 97 -4.20 -19.13 -11.79
N PHE A 98 -4.84 -20.27 -11.62
CA PHE A 98 -5.33 -21.09 -12.73
C PHE A 98 -6.61 -21.83 -12.33
N THR A 99 -7.35 -22.30 -13.33
CA THR A 99 -8.52 -23.16 -13.12
C THR A 99 -8.11 -24.61 -13.38
N GLY A 100 -8.34 -25.48 -12.39
CA GLY A 100 -8.07 -26.90 -12.50
C GLY A 100 -9.08 -27.64 -13.43
N ALA A 101 -8.80 -28.91 -13.72
CA ALA A 101 -9.70 -29.77 -14.50
C ALA A 101 -11.07 -29.97 -13.83
N ASP A 102 -11.12 -29.86 -12.50
CA ASP A 102 -12.32 -29.87 -11.65
C ASP A 102 -13.11 -28.55 -11.67
N LYS A 103 -12.65 -27.57 -12.47
CA LYS A 103 -13.19 -26.20 -12.57
C LYS A 103 -13.04 -25.36 -11.29
N LEU A 104 -12.26 -25.79 -10.32
CA LEU A 104 -11.91 -25.01 -9.15
C LEU A 104 -10.71 -24.09 -9.43
N ARG A 105 -10.63 -22.97 -8.70
CA ARG A 105 -9.54 -22.02 -8.80
C ARG A 105 -8.43 -22.37 -7.82
N TYR A 106 -7.21 -22.40 -8.33
CA TYR A 106 -5.99 -22.72 -7.59
C TYR A 106 -4.95 -21.62 -7.80
N ASN A 107 -4.02 -21.51 -6.85
CA ASN A 107 -2.87 -20.62 -6.95
C ASN A 107 -1.58 -21.45 -6.85
N ASN A 108 -0.67 -21.28 -7.80
CA ASN A 108 0.73 -21.60 -7.58
C ASN A 108 1.41 -20.41 -6.90
N ILE A 109 2.23 -20.65 -5.89
CA ILE A 109 3.05 -19.62 -5.27
C ILE A 109 4.44 -19.70 -5.91
N VAL A 110 4.86 -18.59 -6.48
CA VAL A 110 6.10 -18.48 -7.24
C VAL A 110 7.05 -17.55 -6.51
N ASN A 111 8.28 -18.01 -6.29
CA ASN A 111 9.40 -17.17 -5.91
C ASN A 111 10.23 -16.85 -7.17
N ALA A 112 10.44 -15.57 -7.46
CA ALA A 112 11.28 -15.11 -8.54
C ALA A 112 12.49 -14.34 -8.01
N ASN A 113 13.69 -14.79 -8.35
CA ASN A 113 14.91 -14.04 -8.14
C ASN A 113 15.15 -13.14 -9.35
N LEU A 114 14.96 -11.83 -9.16
CA LEU A 114 15.01 -10.84 -10.23
C LEU A 114 16.45 -10.55 -10.70
N SER A 115 17.44 -10.74 -9.82
CA SER A 115 18.85 -10.56 -10.17
C SER A 115 19.40 -11.74 -10.97
N ALA A 116 18.99 -12.96 -10.61
CA ALA A 116 19.40 -14.19 -11.33
C ALA A 116 18.49 -14.53 -12.51
N ASN A 117 17.39 -13.80 -12.68
CA ASN A 117 16.34 -14.07 -13.68
C ASN A 117 15.81 -15.53 -13.62
N THR A 118 15.57 -16.02 -12.39
CA THR A 118 15.08 -17.38 -12.16
C THR A 118 13.73 -17.36 -11.46
N LYS A 119 12.90 -18.39 -11.70
CA LYS A 119 11.61 -18.58 -11.06
C LYS A 119 11.48 -20.00 -10.56
N GLN A 120 10.88 -20.16 -9.38
CA GLN A 120 10.60 -21.45 -8.77
C GLN A 120 9.18 -21.44 -8.19
N VAL A 121 8.41 -22.47 -8.53
CA VAL A 121 7.13 -22.74 -7.86
C VAL A 121 7.42 -23.35 -6.50
N VAL A 122 7.18 -22.60 -5.43
CA VAL A 122 7.45 -23.02 -4.05
C VAL A 122 6.27 -23.71 -3.38
N ALA A 123 5.03 -23.47 -3.86
CA ALA A 123 3.85 -24.23 -3.49
C ALA A 123 2.90 -24.35 -4.69
N LYS A 124 2.30 -25.54 -4.89
CA LYS A 124 1.42 -25.83 -6.01
C LYS A 124 -0.03 -25.97 -5.56
N ALA A 125 -0.96 -25.55 -6.42
CA ALA A 125 -2.39 -25.78 -6.31
C ALA A 125 -2.99 -25.44 -4.95
N GLN A 126 -2.60 -24.28 -4.40
CA GLN A 126 -3.16 -23.80 -3.13
C GLN A 126 -4.58 -23.26 -3.38
N VAL A 127 -5.54 -23.72 -2.59
CA VAL A 127 -6.94 -23.29 -2.66
C VAL A 127 -7.11 -21.92 -1.98
N ASN A 128 -6.39 -21.67 -0.89
CA ASN A 128 -6.52 -20.48 -0.09
C ASN A 128 -5.88 -19.25 -0.76
N ASN A 129 -6.51 -18.09 -0.56
CA ASN A 129 -5.99 -16.79 -0.96
C ASN A 129 -5.14 -16.12 0.14
N ASP A 130 -4.56 -16.89 1.04
CA ASP A 130 -3.75 -16.38 2.14
C ASP A 130 -2.66 -15.42 1.64
N MET A 131 -2.24 -14.53 2.52
CA MET A 131 -1.17 -13.59 2.21
C MET A 131 0.10 -14.35 1.88
N LEU A 132 0.78 -13.87 0.83
CA LEU A 132 2.09 -14.37 0.46
C LEU A 132 3.12 -14.00 1.54
N VAL A 133 4.11 -14.87 1.74
CA VAL A 133 5.17 -14.66 2.72
C VAL A 133 6.38 -14.06 2.05
N ALA A 134 6.86 -12.93 2.57
CA ALA A 134 8.09 -12.31 2.10
C ALA A 134 9.28 -13.26 2.28
N PRO A 135 10.17 -13.42 1.25
CA PRO A 135 11.34 -14.27 1.36
C PRO A 135 12.20 -13.89 2.57
N GLY A 136 12.59 -14.90 3.37
CA GLY A 136 13.43 -14.73 4.56
C GLY A 136 12.73 -14.10 5.77
N SER A 137 11.42 -13.89 5.74
CA SER A 137 10.67 -13.38 6.90
C SER A 137 10.62 -14.42 8.02
N LYS A 138 10.91 -13.95 9.25
CA LYS A 138 10.80 -14.76 10.48
C LYS A 138 9.45 -14.63 11.17
N VAL A 139 8.71 -13.59 10.83
CA VAL A 139 7.37 -13.30 11.33
C VAL A 139 6.44 -13.27 10.11
N VAL A 140 5.40 -14.06 10.15
CA VAL A 140 4.42 -14.14 9.07
C VAL A 140 3.11 -13.57 9.58
N LEU A 141 2.66 -12.48 8.97
CA LEU A 141 1.32 -11.94 9.16
C LEU A 141 0.41 -12.57 8.09
N THR A 142 -0.69 -13.15 8.52
CA THR A 142 -1.75 -13.63 7.64
C THR A 142 -3.01 -12.80 7.90
N ASN A 143 -3.60 -12.25 6.84
CA ASN A 143 -4.90 -11.59 6.88
C ASN A 143 -5.84 -12.31 5.91
N SER A 144 -6.64 -13.20 6.46
CA SER A 144 -7.54 -14.09 5.72
C SER A 144 -8.93 -14.03 6.36
N GLU A 145 -9.98 -14.01 5.53
CA GLU A 145 -11.38 -13.95 5.98
C GLU A 145 -11.66 -12.77 6.95
N CYS A 146 -10.98 -11.64 6.71
CA CYS A 146 -11.04 -10.45 7.57
C CYS A 146 -10.49 -10.63 8.98
N GLU A 147 -9.73 -11.68 9.24
CA GLU A 147 -9.04 -11.94 10.50
C GLU A 147 -7.52 -11.81 10.33
N MET A 148 -6.83 -11.42 11.39
CA MET A 148 -5.36 -11.32 11.40
C MET A 148 -4.74 -12.39 12.27
N TYR A 149 -3.66 -12.99 11.79
CA TYR A 149 -2.85 -13.97 12.52
C TYR A 149 -1.37 -13.67 12.38
N ILE A 150 -0.63 -13.87 13.46
CA ILE A 150 0.84 -13.90 13.44
C ILE A 150 1.31 -15.34 13.62
N THR A 151 2.18 -15.78 12.71
CA THR A 151 2.93 -17.03 12.87
C THR A 151 4.39 -16.70 13.17
N LYS A 152 4.86 -17.16 14.31
CA LYS A 152 6.25 -17.00 14.77
C LYS A 152 6.71 -18.27 15.44
N ASN A 153 7.88 -18.78 15.06
CA ASN A 153 8.44 -20.05 15.59
C ASN A 153 7.44 -21.23 15.47
N GLY A 154 6.70 -21.30 14.35
CA GLY A 154 5.71 -22.34 14.09
C GLY A 154 4.38 -22.21 14.86
N LYS A 155 4.24 -21.21 15.74
CA LYS A 155 2.99 -20.97 16.48
C LYS A 155 2.17 -19.88 15.79
N LYS A 156 0.93 -20.22 15.38
CA LYS A 156 -0.06 -19.28 14.84
C LYS A 156 -0.93 -18.73 15.99
N ILE A 157 -1.03 -17.40 16.08
CA ILE A 157 -1.76 -16.66 17.12
C ILE A 157 -2.66 -15.64 16.42
N GLN A 158 -3.94 -15.62 16.79
CA GLN A 158 -4.87 -14.59 16.32
C GLN A 158 -4.54 -13.23 16.96
N ILE A 159 -4.64 -12.19 16.16
CA ILE A 159 -4.41 -10.80 16.54
C ILE A 159 -5.71 -10.02 16.29
N ALA A 160 -6.39 -9.63 17.34
CA ALA A 160 -7.69 -8.97 17.27
C ALA A 160 -7.76 -7.76 18.22
N PRO A 161 -6.97 -6.68 17.99
CA PRO A 161 -6.86 -5.55 18.92
C PRO A 161 -8.17 -4.78 19.13
N GLN A 162 -9.09 -4.84 18.17
CA GLN A 162 -10.41 -4.18 18.21
C GLN A 162 -11.54 -5.20 18.46
N GLY A 163 -11.20 -6.44 18.85
CA GLY A 163 -12.17 -7.53 19.06
C GLY A 163 -12.33 -8.44 17.84
N ASN A 164 -13.08 -9.53 18.02
CA ASN A 164 -13.26 -10.56 16.98
C ASN A 164 -14.47 -10.31 16.07
N GLU A 165 -15.30 -9.32 16.40
CA GLU A 165 -16.56 -9.03 15.67
C GLU A 165 -16.38 -8.00 14.55
N VAL A 166 -15.13 -7.60 14.26
CA VAL A 166 -14.80 -6.58 13.25
C VAL A 166 -13.99 -7.16 12.11
N ASN A 167 -14.08 -6.51 10.94
CA ASN A 167 -13.37 -6.92 9.74
C ASN A 167 -12.01 -6.21 9.64
N TYR A 168 -10.92 -6.96 9.73
CA TYR A 168 -9.55 -6.49 9.54
C TYR A 168 -9.15 -6.64 8.08
N ILE A 169 -8.74 -5.54 7.45
CA ILE A 169 -8.28 -5.52 6.05
C ILE A 169 -6.98 -4.74 5.91
N TRP A 170 -6.28 -4.91 4.79
CA TRP A 170 -5.01 -4.25 4.45
C TRP A 170 -3.93 -4.36 5.53
N ALA A 171 -3.91 -5.47 6.26
CA ALA A 171 -2.93 -5.67 7.30
C ALA A 171 -1.51 -5.86 6.72
N SER A 172 -0.52 -5.18 7.30
CA SER A 172 0.88 -5.29 6.89
C SER A 172 1.83 -5.10 8.08
N LEU A 173 3.00 -5.77 8.02
CA LEU A 173 4.06 -5.58 9.00
C LEU A 173 4.88 -4.33 8.69
N SER A 174 5.29 -3.62 9.74
CA SER A 174 6.29 -2.56 9.61
C SER A 174 7.62 -3.12 9.07
N PRO A 175 8.48 -2.30 8.43
CA PRO A 175 9.77 -2.74 7.90
C PRO A 175 10.65 -3.48 8.92
N ASN A 176 10.61 -3.08 10.20
CA ASN A 176 11.33 -3.75 11.30
C ASN A 176 10.59 -4.96 11.91
N GLN A 177 9.38 -5.30 11.40
CA GLN A 177 8.51 -6.39 11.85
C GLN A 177 8.08 -6.32 13.33
N LYS A 178 8.04 -5.13 13.92
CA LYS A 178 7.63 -4.93 15.32
C LYS A 178 6.19 -4.48 15.47
N LYS A 179 5.59 -3.92 14.42
CA LYS A 179 4.22 -3.38 14.42
C LYS A 179 3.40 -3.95 13.26
N ILE A 180 2.09 -3.95 13.45
CA ILE A 180 1.08 -4.28 12.44
C ILE A 180 0.29 -3.01 12.16
N LEU A 181 0.25 -2.60 10.89
CA LEU A 181 -0.67 -1.63 10.34
C LEU A 181 -1.89 -2.38 9.82
N TYR A 182 -3.10 -1.91 10.10
CA TYR A 182 -4.33 -2.54 9.63
C TYR A 182 -5.47 -1.52 9.56
N TYR A 183 -6.45 -1.82 8.73
CA TYR A 183 -7.68 -1.07 8.63
C TYR A 183 -8.83 -1.91 9.16
N VAL A 184 -9.71 -1.31 9.94
CA VAL A 184 -10.95 -1.92 10.42
C VAL A 184 -12.11 -1.25 9.71
N SER A 185 -12.94 -2.05 9.05
CA SER A 185 -14.11 -1.54 8.32
C SER A 185 -14.97 -0.67 9.23
N GLU A 186 -15.35 0.53 8.75
CA GLU A 186 -16.15 1.51 9.47
C GLU A 186 -15.51 2.10 10.75
N MET A 187 -14.28 1.72 11.08
CA MET A 187 -13.56 2.22 12.25
C MET A 187 -12.24 2.94 11.91
N GLY A 188 -11.73 2.78 10.67
CA GLY A 188 -10.52 3.46 10.22
C GLY A 188 -9.23 2.65 10.38
N CYS A 189 -8.12 3.35 10.35
CA CYS A 189 -6.77 2.80 10.32
C CYS A 189 -6.14 2.80 11.73
N TYR A 190 -5.44 1.71 12.05
CA TYR A 190 -4.80 1.48 13.33
C TYR A 190 -3.40 0.89 13.17
N VAL A 191 -2.60 1.04 14.20
CA VAL A 191 -1.31 0.37 14.38
C VAL A 191 -1.29 -0.28 15.76
N CYS A 192 -0.80 -1.52 15.85
CA CYS A 192 -0.52 -2.17 17.13
C CYS A 192 0.87 -2.82 17.12
N ASP A 193 1.33 -3.28 18.27
CA ASP A 193 2.50 -4.15 18.34
C ASP A 193 2.20 -5.52 17.70
N VAL A 194 3.23 -6.24 17.30
CA VAL A 194 3.09 -7.53 16.60
C VAL A 194 2.36 -8.62 17.42
N ASP A 195 2.22 -8.40 18.73
CA ASP A 195 1.43 -9.27 19.62
C ASP A 195 -0.01 -8.76 19.87
N GLY A 196 -0.44 -7.73 19.14
CA GLY A 196 -1.77 -7.14 19.22
C GLY A 196 -1.98 -6.11 20.33
N ARG A 197 -0.95 -5.85 21.16
CA ARG A 197 -1.04 -4.85 22.23
C ARG A 197 -0.78 -3.44 21.71
N ASN A 198 -1.04 -2.44 22.57
CA ASN A 198 -0.76 -1.02 22.31
C ASN A 198 -1.36 -0.53 20.98
N SER A 199 -2.63 -0.89 20.73
CA SER A 199 -3.33 -0.41 19.54
C SER A 199 -3.55 1.10 19.62
N GLN A 200 -3.20 1.79 18.52
CA GLN A 200 -3.31 3.24 18.36
C GLN A 200 -4.09 3.54 17.08
N PHE A 201 -5.03 4.46 17.15
CA PHE A 201 -5.75 4.98 16.00
C PHE A 201 -4.87 5.94 15.20
N VAL A 202 -4.86 5.79 13.87
CA VAL A 202 -4.08 6.61 12.94
C VAL A 202 -4.96 7.61 12.19
N GLY A 203 -6.11 7.19 11.69
CA GLY A 203 -7.00 8.05 10.93
C GLY A 203 -8.23 7.34 10.38
N TRP A 204 -9.30 8.10 10.10
CA TRP A 204 -10.53 7.59 9.49
C TRP A 204 -10.35 7.34 7.98
N ASP A 205 -9.86 8.35 7.26
CA ASP A 205 -9.75 8.37 5.81
C ASP A 205 -8.36 7.88 5.37
N CYS A 206 -7.98 6.70 5.81
CA CYS A 206 -6.65 6.13 5.61
C CYS A 206 -6.80 4.80 4.85
N ARG A 207 -7.22 4.85 3.57
CA ARG A 207 -7.49 3.66 2.75
C ARG A 207 -6.24 3.16 2.05
N ALA A 208 -6.18 1.83 1.85
CA ALA A 208 -5.03 1.14 1.27
C ALA A 208 -3.68 1.56 1.91
N PRO A 209 -3.57 1.56 3.26
CA PRO A 209 -2.41 2.10 3.96
C PRO A 209 -1.16 1.27 3.72
N GLN A 210 -0.02 1.95 3.64
CA GLN A 210 1.31 1.38 3.40
C GLN A 210 2.32 1.98 4.36
N TRP A 211 3.28 1.18 4.82
CA TRP A 211 4.43 1.70 5.54
C TRP A 211 5.37 2.46 4.61
N TYR A 212 5.68 3.71 4.95
CA TYR A 212 6.80 4.45 4.35
C TYR A 212 8.11 4.11 5.06
N ASN A 213 8.07 4.12 6.38
CA ASN A 213 9.10 3.64 7.28
C ASN A 213 8.45 3.08 8.56
N ASN A 214 9.16 2.99 9.68
CA ASN A 214 8.60 2.45 10.93
C ASN A 214 7.68 3.43 11.69
N GLU A 215 7.55 4.69 11.24
CA GLU A 215 6.88 5.78 11.96
C GLU A 215 5.88 6.54 11.08
N ILE A 216 6.01 6.43 9.76
CA ILE A 216 5.17 7.15 8.79
C ILE A 216 4.43 6.14 7.93
N ILE A 217 3.15 6.42 7.72
CA ILE A 217 2.21 5.66 6.90
C ILE A 217 1.79 6.53 5.73
N ILE A 218 1.72 5.95 4.53
CA ILE A 218 1.14 6.55 3.34
C ILE A 218 -0.19 5.86 3.05
N ALA A 219 -1.22 6.63 2.77
CA ALA A 219 -2.53 6.09 2.42
C ALA A 219 -3.23 6.98 1.40
N MET A 220 -4.34 6.54 0.87
CA MET A 220 -5.22 7.39 0.07
C MET A 220 -6.42 7.84 0.90
N ASN A 221 -6.86 9.08 0.64
CA ASN A 221 -8.11 9.66 1.10
C ASN A 221 -8.95 9.97 -0.15
N ASP A 222 -9.97 9.17 -0.36
CA ASP A 222 -10.83 9.23 -1.54
C ASP A 222 -12.27 9.57 -1.18
N GLN A 223 -12.95 10.19 -2.15
CA GLN A 223 -14.38 10.45 -2.10
C GLN A 223 -15.03 9.94 -3.37
N ASP A 224 -16.25 9.45 -3.26
CA ASP A 224 -17.08 9.01 -4.37
C ASP A 224 -18.50 9.58 -4.27
N ASP A 225 -19.23 9.52 -5.38
CA ASP A 225 -20.64 9.92 -5.46
C ASP A 225 -21.60 8.72 -5.38
N GLY A 226 -21.07 7.56 -4.96
CA GLY A 226 -21.77 6.28 -4.96
C GLY A 226 -21.61 5.46 -6.24
N HIS A 227 -21.00 6.05 -7.28
CA HIS A 227 -20.71 5.38 -8.57
C HIS A 227 -19.26 5.56 -9.01
N PHE A 228 -18.70 6.76 -8.85
CA PHE A 228 -17.36 7.11 -9.33
C PHE A 228 -16.58 7.85 -8.26
N PHE A 229 -15.27 7.64 -8.24
CA PHE A 229 -14.37 8.47 -7.46
C PHE A 229 -14.39 9.92 -8.00
N THR A 230 -14.72 10.87 -7.14
CA THR A 230 -14.79 12.31 -7.47
C THR A 230 -13.51 13.02 -7.09
N SER A 231 -12.83 12.56 -6.06
CA SER A 231 -11.50 13.05 -5.67
C SER A 231 -10.71 11.95 -4.98
N SER A 232 -9.39 12.02 -5.01
CA SER A 232 -8.52 11.18 -4.18
C SER A 232 -7.14 11.82 -4.05
N THR A 233 -6.62 11.84 -2.82
CA THR A 233 -5.28 12.35 -2.50
C THR A 233 -4.44 11.27 -1.85
N ILE A 234 -3.13 11.35 -2.05
CA ILE A 234 -2.17 10.61 -1.23
C ILE A 234 -1.84 11.44 0.01
N MET A 235 -1.90 10.78 1.15
CA MET A 235 -1.70 11.36 2.48
C MET A 235 -0.51 10.70 3.16
N ALA A 236 0.22 11.46 3.97
CA ALA A 236 1.15 10.94 4.98
C ALA A 236 0.51 11.06 6.36
N TYR A 237 0.70 10.03 7.19
CA TYR A 237 0.23 9.98 8.58
C TYR A 237 1.40 9.61 9.49
N THR A 238 1.47 10.23 10.67
CA THR A 238 2.30 9.77 11.77
C THR A 238 1.52 8.80 12.65
N LEU A 239 2.21 8.04 13.49
CA LEU A 239 1.55 7.09 14.40
C LEU A 239 0.68 7.79 15.46
N ASP A 240 0.95 9.06 15.77
CA ASP A 240 0.13 9.89 16.68
C ASP A 240 -1.06 10.60 15.98
N GLY A 241 -1.34 10.23 14.72
CA GLY A 241 -2.53 10.67 13.99
C GLY A 241 -2.43 12.04 13.31
N LYS A 242 -1.25 12.67 13.25
CA LYS A 242 -1.05 13.85 12.39
C LYS A 242 -1.07 13.43 10.94
N CYS A 243 -1.61 14.27 10.05
CA CYS A 243 -1.69 13.97 8.63
C CYS A 243 -1.27 15.15 7.76
N GLN A 244 -0.83 14.83 6.56
CA GLN A 244 -0.41 15.80 5.53
C GLN A 244 -0.86 15.31 4.15
N VAL A 245 -1.42 16.21 3.33
CA VAL A 245 -1.73 15.95 1.92
C VAL A 245 -0.43 16.03 1.10
N LEU A 246 -0.18 15.03 0.25
CA LEU A 246 1.00 14.96 -0.61
C LEU A 246 0.68 15.23 -2.09
N THR A 247 -0.58 15.05 -2.53
CA THR A 247 -0.99 15.24 -3.94
C THR A 247 -2.23 16.12 -4.07
N SER A 248 -2.42 16.73 -5.24
CA SER A 248 -3.68 17.43 -5.54
C SER A 248 -4.85 16.43 -5.64
N PRO A 249 -6.06 16.79 -5.15
CA PRO A 249 -7.26 15.95 -5.25
C PRO A 249 -7.66 15.67 -6.71
N ASP A 250 -7.39 16.60 -7.64
CA ASP A 250 -7.74 16.46 -9.06
C ASP A 250 -6.97 15.35 -9.78
N MET A 251 -5.88 14.86 -9.19
CA MET A 251 -5.14 13.73 -9.75
C MET A 251 -5.89 12.41 -9.62
N ILE A 252 -6.84 12.30 -8.69
CA ILE A 252 -7.52 11.05 -8.31
C ILE A 252 -6.49 9.92 -8.13
N ALA A 253 -5.54 10.19 -7.22
CA ALA A 253 -4.41 9.31 -6.94
C ALA A 253 -4.86 8.09 -6.12
N MET A 254 -4.51 6.88 -6.59
CA MET A 254 -5.08 5.63 -6.08
C MET A 254 -3.99 4.64 -5.68
N TYR A 255 -4.26 3.88 -4.62
CA TYR A 255 -3.49 2.70 -4.21
C TYR A 255 -1.97 2.97 -4.14
N PRO A 256 -1.52 3.82 -3.21
CA PRO A 256 -0.12 4.14 -3.07
C PRO A 256 0.70 2.94 -2.59
N PHE A 257 1.96 2.89 -3.02
CA PHE A 257 3.00 2.09 -2.42
C PHE A 257 4.17 2.99 -2.04
N ALA A 258 4.86 2.65 -0.96
CA ALA A 258 5.89 3.52 -0.42
C ALA A 258 7.13 2.74 0.02
N THR A 259 8.25 3.41 -0.07
CA THR A 259 9.51 3.08 0.59
C THR A 259 10.20 4.39 0.95
N GLU A 260 11.19 4.37 1.84
CA GLU A 260 11.87 5.58 2.27
C GLU A 260 12.42 6.38 1.07
N GLY A 261 12.08 7.66 1.01
CA GLY A 261 12.42 8.57 -0.09
C GLY A 261 11.45 8.57 -1.28
N LYS A 262 10.53 7.59 -1.41
CA LYS A 262 9.68 7.45 -2.59
C LYS A 262 8.26 7.00 -2.26
N VAL A 263 7.28 7.61 -2.94
CA VAL A 263 5.89 7.16 -3.00
C VAL A 263 5.48 7.01 -4.45
N VAL A 264 4.86 5.91 -4.80
CA VAL A 264 4.37 5.63 -6.15
C VAL A 264 2.88 5.31 -6.10
N PHE A 265 2.13 5.80 -7.08
CA PHE A 265 0.69 5.56 -7.18
C PHE A 265 0.23 5.57 -8.64
N SER A 266 -0.94 5.04 -8.91
CA SER A 266 -1.62 5.16 -10.21
C SER A 266 -2.82 6.09 -10.10
N THR A 267 -3.27 6.64 -11.24
CA THR A 267 -4.54 7.38 -11.35
C THR A 267 -5.60 6.48 -11.98
N LEU A 268 -6.85 6.93 -11.98
CA LEU A 268 -7.95 6.24 -12.68
C LEU A 268 -7.70 6.08 -14.19
N GLN A 269 -6.94 7.00 -14.80
CA GLN A 269 -6.61 6.97 -16.22
C GLN A 269 -5.41 6.07 -16.55
N GLY A 270 -4.90 5.31 -15.55
CA GLY A 270 -3.75 4.43 -15.75
C GLY A 270 -2.41 5.16 -15.86
N LYS A 271 -2.34 6.43 -15.46
CA LYS A 271 -1.06 7.14 -15.33
C LYS A 271 -0.39 6.75 -14.02
N THR A 272 0.90 6.51 -14.07
CA THR A 272 1.71 6.18 -12.89
C THR A 272 2.63 7.34 -12.55
N TYR A 273 2.64 7.73 -11.28
CA TYR A 273 3.45 8.83 -10.76
C TYR A 273 4.39 8.36 -9.66
N LEU A 274 5.55 8.99 -9.63
CA LEU A 274 6.55 8.87 -8.56
C LEU A 274 6.68 10.22 -7.86
N LEU A 275 6.50 10.22 -6.53
CA LEU A 275 6.90 11.32 -5.65
C LEU A 275 8.25 10.99 -5.04
N ASN A 276 9.22 11.89 -5.18
CA ASN A 276 10.41 11.88 -4.34
C ASN A 276 10.12 12.75 -3.11
N VAL A 277 10.33 12.20 -1.94
CA VAL A 277 10.02 12.85 -0.65
C VAL A 277 11.20 12.73 0.32
N LYS A 278 11.28 13.66 1.27
CA LYS A 278 12.28 13.68 2.34
C LYS A 278 11.63 13.74 3.71
#